data_18839bc4a21b213c2ce746c379879cd8
#
_entry.id   18839bc4a21b213c2ce746c379879cd8
#
_cell.length_a   1.000
_cell.length_b   1.000
_cell.length_c   1.000
_cell.angle_alpha   90.00
_cell.angle_beta   90.00
_cell.angle_gamma   90.00
#
_symmetry.space_group_name_H-M   'P 1'
#
loop_
_entity.id
_entity.type
_entity.pdbx_description
1 polymer ?
#
loop_
_entity_poly.entity_id
_entity_poly.type
_entity_poly.pdbx_seq_one_letter_code
_entity_poly.pdbx_strand_id
1 'polypeptide(L)'
;NMVVFKQTLPHIPAMIEHISHGDGLKLQLIQFMPELVGQQEWMVDIDSLKKWLELRADKVLVREMHHRRIYLFNGAEVEVVDPVYNAEFCMNCHRIRVTHQGELKGCLNRNDDLIATRGLDDDGLRDAFRKVVANRVPFYGAHVKNFPRRDSRTAVPIEFPGLPAA
;
A
#
# COMPACT_ATOMS: atom_id res chain seq x y z
N ASN A 1 -7.88 -9.35 0.65
CA ASN A 1 -6.78 -8.60 0.01
C ASN A 1 -6.67 -9.01 -1.45
N MET A 2 -6.53 -8.04 -2.34
CA MET A 2 -6.37 -8.27 -3.77
C MET A 2 -5.21 -7.41 -4.29
N VAL A 3 -4.20 -8.03 -4.90
CA VAL A 3 -3.12 -7.28 -5.58
C VAL A 3 -3.65 -6.77 -6.91
N VAL A 4 -3.42 -5.48 -7.18
CA VAL A 4 -3.93 -4.79 -8.36
C VAL A 4 -2.86 -4.76 -9.45
N PHE A 5 -3.09 -5.50 -10.52
CA PHE A 5 -2.30 -5.52 -11.74
C PHE A 5 -3.22 -5.83 -12.93
N LYS A 6 -2.71 -5.80 -14.16
CA LYS A 6 -3.54 -5.89 -15.38
C LYS A 6 -4.58 -7.02 -15.35
N GLN A 7 -4.17 -8.23 -14.91
CA GLN A 7 -5.03 -9.40 -14.94
C GLN A 7 -6.10 -9.38 -13.85
N THR A 8 -5.84 -8.74 -12.68
CA THR A 8 -6.82 -8.66 -11.59
C THR A 8 -7.74 -7.46 -11.69
N LEU A 9 -7.33 -6.43 -12.42
CA LEU A 9 -8.08 -5.19 -12.56
C LEU A 9 -9.56 -5.39 -12.99
N PRO A 10 -9.88 -6.23 -13.99
CA PRO A 10 -11.27 -6.44 -14.43
C PRO A 10 -12.20 -7.07 -13.37
N HIS A 11 -11.61 -7.69 -12.35
CA HIS A 11 -12.37 -8.37 -11.29
C HIS A 11 -12.72 -7.47 -10.09
N ILE A 12 -12.20 -6.23 -10.05
CA ILE A 12 -12.45 -5.32 -8.93
C ILE A 12 -13.94 -5.01 -8.73
N PRO A 13 -14.74 -4.70 -9.78
CA PRO A 13 -16.16 -4.43 -9.60
C PRO A 13 -16.92 -5.61 -8.97
N ALA A 14 -16.68 -6.83 -9.46
CA ALA A 14 -17.31 -8.04 -8.90
C ALA A 14 -16.88 -8.31 -7.45
N MET A 15 -15.63 -8.00 -7.08
CA MET A 15 -15.17 -8.12 -5.69
C MET A 15 -15.84 -7.09 -4.78
N ILE A 16 -16.04 -5.86 -5.25
CA ILE A 16 -16.79 -4.83 -4.49
C ILE A 16 -18.23 -5.28 -4.27
N GLU A 17 -18.90 -5.76 -5.32
CA GLU A 17 -20.24 -6.31 -5.23
C GLU A 17 -20.31 -7.47 -4.25
N HIS A 18 -19.35 -8.41 -4.32
CA HIS A 18 -19.30 -9.56 -3.40
C HIS A 18 -19.22 -9.13 -1.93
N ILE A 19 -18.34 -8.17 -1.59
CA ILE A 19 -18.19 -7.71 -0.20
C ILE A 19 -19.37 -6.86 0.28
N SER A 20 -20.15 -6.23 -0.62
CA SER A 20 -21.32 -5.44 -0.25
C SER A 20 -22.47 -6.30 0.31
N HIS A 21 -22.47 -7.60 0.00
CA HIS A 21 -23.43 -8.58 0.51
C HIS A 21 -22.95 -9.34 1.74
N GLY A 22 -21.70 -9.11 2.18
CA GLY A 22 -21.08 -9.82 3.30
C GLY A 22 -20.93 -8.93 4.53
N ASP A 23 -21.41 -9.41 5.69
CA ASP A 23 -21.34 -8.66 6.95
C ASP A 23 -19.88 -8.43 7.39
N GLY A 24 -19.49 -7.16 7.46
CA GLY A 24 -18.19 -6.73 7.98
C GLY A 24 -16.98 -7.04 7.10
N LEU A 25 -17.17 -7.47 5.86
CA LEU A 25 -16.08 -7.69 4.92
C LEU A 25 -15.51 -6.35 4.43
N LYS A 26 -14.18 -6.32 4.28
CA LYS A 26 -13.44 -5.19 3.74
C LYS A 26 -12.51 -5.65 2.65
N LEU A 27 -12.42 -4.89 1.57
CA LEU A 27 -11.50 -5.15 0.46
C LEU A 27 -10.29 -4.23 0.55
N GLN A 28 -9.08 -4.79 0.62
CA GLN A 28 -7.85 -4.04 0.41
C GLN A 28 -7.34 -4.30 -1.02
N LEU A 29 -7.30 -3.24 -1.82
CA LEU A 29 -6.70 -3.20 -3.15
C LEU A 29 -5.24 -2.77 -3.00
N ILE A 30 -4.31 -3.70 -3.22
CA ILE A 30 -2.88 -3.50 -2.96
C ILE A 30 -2.17 -3.28 -4.29
N GLN A 31 -1.54 -2.13 -4.45
CA GLN A 31 -0.75 -1.81 -5.63
C GLN A 31 0.36 -2.85 -5.83
N PHE A 32 0.49 -3.37 -7.04
CA PHE A 32 1.59 -4.25 -7.44
C PHE A 32 2.93 -3.52 -7.35
N MET A 33 3.95 -4.21 -6.80
CA MET A 33 5.30 -3.68 -6.59
C MET A 33 6.28 -4.37 -7.56
N PRO A 34 6.54 -3.80 -8.74
CA PRO A 34 7.38 -4.43 -9.77
C PRO A 34 8.84 -4.58 -9.35
N GLU A 35 9.32 -3.73 -8.43
CA GLU A 35 10.70 -3.80 -7.92
C GLU A 35 11.03 -5.13 -7.25
N LEU A 36 10.01 -5.84 -6.77
CA LEU A 36 10.18 -7.12 -6.09
C LEU A 36 10.19 -8.32 -7.06
N VAL A 37 9.59 -8.17 -8.25
CA VAL A 37 9.38 -9.27 -9.21
C VAL A 37 9.82 -8.97 -10.63
N GLY A 38 10.21 -7.73 -10.94
CA GLY A 38 10.79 -7.34 -12.24
C GLY A 38 9.80 -7.27 -13.41
N GLN A 39 8.49 -7.25 -13.17
CA GLN A 39 7.46 -7.27 -14.22
C GLN A 39 6.72 -5.94 -14.30
N GLN A 40 7.40 -4.93 -14.83
CA GLN A 40 6.90 -3.55 -14.95
C GLN A 40 5.64 -3.45 -15.82
N GLU A 41 5.53 -4.29 -16.85
CA GLU A 41 4.41 -4.31 -17.79
C GLU A 41 3.08 -4.75 -17.17
N TRP A 42 3.10 -5.30 -15.96
CA TRP A 42 1.89 -5.67 -15.21
C TRP A 42 1.31 -4.50 -14.43
N MET A 43 2.05 -3.43 -14.27
CA MET A 43 1.57 -2.25 -13.55
C MET A 43 0.34 -1.64 -14.19
N VAL A 44 -0.53 -1.10 -13.35
CA VAL A 44 -1.68 -0.29 -13.73
C VAL A 44 -1.58 1.10 -13.10
N ASP A 45 -2.26 2.06 -13.69
CA ASP A 45 -2.36 3.41 -13.12
C ASP A 45 -3.27 3.41 -11.89
N ILE A 46 -2.66 3.32 -10.72
CA ILE A 46 -3.38 3.29 -9.45
C ILE A 46 -4.15 4.60 -9.18
N ASP A 47 -3.71 5.74 -9.74
CA ASP A 47 -4.41 7.00 -9.56
C ASP A 47 -5.70 7.05 -10.37
N SER A 48 -5.71 6.45 -11.57
CA SER A 48 -6.95 6.24 -12.33
C SER A 48 -7.92 5.32 -11.59
N LEU A 49 -7.42 4.26 -10.95
CA LEU A 49 -8.27 3.41 -10.10
C LEU A 49 -8.86 4.20 -8.92
N LYS A 50 -8.05 5.00 -8.22
CA LYS A 50 -8.53 5.84 -7.11
C LYS A 50 -9.62 6.81 -7.57
N LYS A 51 -9.44 7.46 -8.72
CA LYS A 51 -10.48 8.33 -9.32
C LYS A 51 -11.75 7.57 -9.65
N TRP A 52 -11.62 6.38 -10.23
CA TRP A 52 -12.77 5.54 -10.56
C TRP A 52 -13.56 5.13 -9.31
N LEU A 53 -12.89 4.80 -8.21
CA LEU A 53 -13.51 4.51 -6.91
C LEU A 53 -14.17 5.77 -6.33
N GLU A 54 -13.49 6.91 -6.37
CA GLU A 54 -13.96 8.19 -5.82
C GLU A 54 -15.26 8.66 -6.48
N LEU A 55 -15.39 8.49 -7.81
CA LEU A 55 -16.60 8.85 -8.56
C LEU A 55 -17.82 7.96 -8.23
N ARG A 56 -17.63 6.82 -7.60
CA ARG A 56 -18.68 5.82 -7.33
C ARG A 56 -18.94 5.59 -5.85
N ALA A 57 -18.04 6.00 -4.99
CA ALA A 57 -18.19 5.85 -3.56
C ALA A 57 -19.22 6.85 -3.01
N ASP A 58 -20.05 6.41 -2.08
CA ASP A 58 -20.98 7.27 -1.33
C ASP A 58 -20.21 8.25 -0.43
N LYS A 59 -19.04 7.83 0.05
CA LYS A 59 -18.17 8.62 0.92
C LYS A 59 -16.72 8.17 0.80
N VAL A 60 -15.80 9.13 0.89
CA VAL A 60 -14.35 8.87 0.97
C VAL A 60 -13.83 9.35 2.31
N LEU A 61 -13.11 8.46 3.01
CA LEU A 61 -12.43 8.75 4.26
C LEU A 61 -10.92 8.66 4.06
N VAL A 62 -10.15 9.39 4.87
CA VAL A 62 -8.69 9.26 4.91
C VAL A 62 -8.30 8.67 6.25
N ARG A 63 -7.52 7.59 6.21
CA ARG A 63 -6.99 6.92 7.39
C ARG A 63 -5.72 7.63 7.86
N GLU A 64 -5.53 7.78 9.16
CA GLU A 64 -4.33 8.38 9.75
C GLU A 64 -3.05 7.65 9.29
N MET A 65 -2.98 6.35 9.50
CA MET A 65 -1.83 5.55 9.09
C MET A 65 -1.74 5.42 7.57
N HIS A 66 -0.61 5.84 7.00
CA HIS A 66 -0.30 5.83 5.57
C HIS A 66 -1.11 6.84 4.74
N HIS A 67 -2.01 7.64 5.32
CA HIS A 67 -2.97 8.51 4.64
C HIS A 67 -3.76 7.81 3.52
N ARG A 68 -4.05 6.53 3.72
CA ARG A 68 -4.79 5.72 2.75
C ARG A 68 -6.23 6.16 2.65
N ARG A 69 -6.76 6.16 1.43
CA ARG A 69 -8.17 6.43 1.19
C ARG A 69 -9.00 5.17 1.39
N ILE A 70 -10.13 5.34 2.08
CA ILE A 70 -11.16 4.33 2.27
C ILE A 70 -12.40 4.82 1.53
N TYR A 71 -12.87 4.03 0.61
CA TYR A 71 -14.05 4.28 -0.20
C TYR A 71 -15.21 3.46 0.34
N LEU A 72 -16.29 4.13 0.74
CA LEU A 72 -17.50 3.49 1.23
C LEU A 72 -18.51 3.40 0.09
N PHE A 73 -18.99 2.22 -0.15
CA PHE A 73 -20.08 1.91 -1.06
C PHE A 73 -21.22 1.34 -0.22
N ASN A 74 -22.44 1.26 -0.74
CA ASN A 74 -23.58 0.68 -0.03
C ASN A 74 -23.24 -0.71 0.56
N GLY A 75 -22.86 -0.74 1.83
CA GLY A 75 -22.48 -1.95 2.56
C GLY A 75 -21.04 -2.45 2.34
N ALA A 76 -20.25 -1.84 1.46
CA ALA A 76 -18.86 -2.24 1.20
C ALA A 76 -17.85 -1.18 1.66
N GLU A 77 -16.72 -1.63 2.21
CA GLU A 77 -15.56 -0.79 2.53
C GLU A 77 -14.35 -1.24 1.69
N VAL A 78 -13.83 -0.34 0.86
CA VAL A 78 -12.69 -0.58 -0.02
C VAL A 78 -11.55 0.35 0.35
N GLU A 79 -10.37 -0.20 0.65
CA GLU A 79 -9.17 0.56 0.98
C GLU A 79 -8.11 0.36 -0.11
N VAL A 80 -7.49 1.43 -0.60
CA VAL A 80 -6.37 1.35 -1.55
C VAL A 80 -5.04 1.48 -0.80
N VAL A 81 -4.16 0.51 -1.02
CA VAL A 81 -2.80 0.44 -0.47
C VAL A 81 -1.83 0.68 -1.62
N ASP A 82 -1.34 1.90 -1.76
CA ASP A 82 -0.52 2.39 -2.88
C ASP A 82 0.86 2.88 -2.42
N PRO A 83 1.77 1.97 -2.03
CA PRO A 83 3.07 2.36 -1.48
C PRO A 83 4.09 2.80 -2.53
N VAL A 84 3.93 2.42 -3.82
CA VAL A 84 4.95 2.60 -4.85
C VAL A 84 5.10 4.08 -5.21
N TYR A 85 6.32 4.61 -5.07
CA TYR A 85 6.66 6.03 -5.26
C TYR A 85 5.79 7.03 -4.48
N ASN A 86 5.17 6.57 -3.40
CA ASN A 86 4.29 7.38 -2.56
C ASN A 86 5.01 7.80 -1.28
N ALA A 87 5.61 8.99 -1.28
CA ALA A 87 6.31 9.54 -0.11
C ALA A 87 5.35 9.77 1.06
N GLU A 88 4.13 10.24 0.80
CA GLU A 88 3.11 10.48 1.83
C GLU A 88 2.75 9.19 2.56
N PHE A 89 2.55 8.08 1.83
CA PHE A 89 2.32 6.77 2.40
C PHE A 89 3.46 6.35 3.34
N CYS A 90 4.71 6.52 2.91
CA CYS A 90 5.88 6.13 3.68
C CYS A 90 6.12 7.02 4.91
N MET A 91 5.91 8.32 4.79
CA MET A 91 6.07 9.28 5.89
C MET A 91 5.06 9.05 7.02
N ASN A 92 3.84 8.63 6.69
CA ASN A 92 2.76 8.33 7.65
C ASN A 92 2.67 6.84 8.02
N CYS A 93 3.76 6.09 7.90
CA CYS A 93 3.82 4.70 8.30
C CYS A 93 4.35 4.56 9.74
N HIS A 94 3.59 3.97 10.62
CA HIS A 94 3.95 3.77 12.03
C HIS A 94 4.20 2.29 12.37
N ARG A 95 4.65 1.49 11.39
CA ARG A 95 4.86 0.05 11.58
C ARG A 95 6.31 -0.28 11.93
N ILE A 96 6.48 -1.15 12.90
CA ILE A 96 7.69 -1.92 13.15
C ILE A 96 7.41 -3.37 12.74
N ARG A 97 8.42 -4.08 12.31
CA ARG A 97 8.34 -5.50 11.95
C ARG A 97 9.39 -6.30 12.68
N VAL A 98 9.06 -7.56 12.92
CA VAL A 98 9.99 -8.56 13.44
C VAL A 98 10.26 -9.56 12.32
N THR A 99 11.52 -9.85 12.05
CA THR A 99 11.92 -10.87 11.09
C THR A 99 11.78 -12.27 11.69
N HIS A 100 11.83 -13.31 10.87
CA HIS A 100 11.85 -14.71 11.34
C HIS A 100 13.10 -15.04 12.16
N GLN A 101 14.15 -14.23 12.07
CA GLN A 101 15.38 -14.35 12.86
C GLN A 101 15.29 -13.61 14.20
N GLY A 102 14.19 -12.91 14.48
CA GLY A 102 14.01 -12.13 15.70
C GLY A 102 14.68 -10.77 15.65
N GLU A 103 14.85 -10.17 14.47
CA GLU A 103 15.39 -8.83 14.31
C GLU A 103 14.26 -7.81 14.13
N LEU A 104 14.41 -6.63 14.69
CA LEU A 104 13.51 -5.51 14.44
C LEU A 104 13.91 -4.78 13.16
N LYS A 105 12.92 -4.31 12.38
CA LYS A 105 13.11 -3.46 11.21
C LYS A 105 12.04 -2.37 11.11
N GLY A 106 12.46 -1.18 10.72
CA GLY A 106 11.59 -0.02 10.60
C GLY A 106 10.76 0.00 9.31
N CYS A 107 11.20 -0.70 8.26
CA CYS A 107 10.52 -0.74 6.97
C CYS A 107 10.45 -2.16 6.40
N LEU A 108 9.35 -2.50 5.74
CA LEU A 108 9.20 -3.81 5.07
C LEU A 108 10.26 -4.01 3.97
N ASN A 109 10.53 -2.97 3.20
CA ASN A 109 11.34 -3.03 1.98
C ASN A 109 12.82 -2.72 2.21
N ARG A 110 13.25 -2.52 3.47
CA ARG A 110 14.65 -2.25 3.83
C ARG A 110 15.20 -3.34 4.73
N ASN A 111 16.48 -3.67 4.56
CA ASN A 111 17.21 -4.61 5.39
C ASN A 111 18.56 -4.03 5.88
N ASP A 112 18.76 -2.74 5.71
CA ASP A 112 19.97 -2.01 6.12
C ASP A 112 19.88 -1.42 7.54
N ASP A 113 18.71 -1.56 8.19
CA ASP A 113 18.40 -1.04 9.52
C ASP A 113 18.00 -2.13 10.54
N LEU A 114 18.41 -3.37 10.29
CA LEU A 114 18.07 -4.50 11.16
C LEU A 114 18.73 -4.38 12.53
N ILE A 115 17.96 -4.62 13.58
CA ILE A 115 18.44 -4.64 14.97
C ILE A 115 18.19 -6.02 15.56
N ALA A 116 19.27 -6.74 15.87
CA ALA A 116 19.19 -8.05 16.50
C ALA A 116 18.60 -7.94 17.91
N THR A 117 17.69 -8.85 18.29
CA THR A 117 17.05 -8.84 19.60
C THR A 117 17.29 -10.14 20.40
N ARG A 118 17.85 -11.16 19.79
CA ARG A 118 18.12 -12.43 20.50
C ARG A 118 19.12 -12.23 21.62
N GLY A 119 18.79 -12.74 22.80
CA GLY A 119 19.64 -12.66 23.99
C GLY A 119 19.62 -11.32 24.74
N LEU A 120 18.79 -10.38 24.29
CA LEU A 120 18.54 -9.15 25.04
C LEU A 120 17.58 -9.41 26.20
N ASP A 121 17.85 -8.75 27.33
CA ASP A 121 16.90 -8.61 28.42
C ASP A 121 15.83 -7.54 28.10
N ASP A 122 14.92 -7.30 29.03
CA ASP A 122 13.81 -6.37 28.86
C ASP A 122 14.27 -4.94 28.57
N ASP A 123 15.35 -4.48 29.20
CA ASP A 123 15.88 -3.14 28.96
C ASP A 123 16.56 -3.04 27.61
N GLY A 124 17.34 -4.04 27.22
CA GLY A 124 17.91 -4.17 25.88
C GLY A 124 16.86 -4.21 24.78
N LEU A 125 15.73 -4.91 25.01
CA LEU A 125 14.60 -4.91 24.07
C LEU A 125 13.94 -3.54 23.96
N ARG A 126 13.70 -2.83 25.07
CA ARG A 126 13.17 -1.46 25.04
C ARG A 126 14.07 -0.52 24.24
N ASP A 127 15.38 -0.64 24.41
CA ASP A 127 16.35 0.16 23.68
C ASP A 127 16.40 -0.21 22.19
N ALA A 128 16.28 -1.48 21.84
CA ALA A 128 16.16 -1.93 20.45
C ALA A 128 14.93 -1.34 19.77
N PHE A 129 13.78 -1.33 20.45
CA PHE A 129 12.56 -0.67 19.93
C PHE A 129 12.74 0.84 19.76
N ARG A 130 13.36 1.53 20.71
CA ARG A 130 13.65 2.97 20.57
C ARG A 130 14.57 3.24 19.38
N LYS A 131 15.62 2.44 19.21
CA LYS A 131 16.58 2.56 18.10
C LYS A 131 15.92 2.33 16.74
N VAL A 132 15.10 1.29 16.57
CA VAL A 132 14.44 1.02 15.28
C VAL A 132 13.47 2.14 14.90
N VAL A 133 12.81 2.78 15.88
CA VAL A 133 11.95 3.94 15.63
C VAL A 133 12.78 5.17 15.25
N ALA A 134 13.86 5.46 16.00
CA ALA A 134 14.72 6.63 15.77
C ALA A 134 15.46 6.55 14.42
N ASN A 135 15.88 5.35 14.02
CA ASN A 135 16.65 5.13 12.79
C ASN A 135 15.74 4.94 11.56
N ARG A 136 14.43 5.00 11.74
CA ARG A 136 13.50 4.72 10.66
C ARG A 136 13.60 5.73 9.53
N VAL A 137 13.88 5.23 8.33
CA VAL A 137 13.90 6.02 7.09
C VAL A 137 12.80 5.48 6.17
N PRO A 138 11.91 6.34 5.66
CA PRO A 138 10.91 5.94 4.67
C PRO A 138 11.55 5.33 3.43
N PHE A 139 10.97 4.27 2.87
CA PHE A 139 11.49 3.65 1.64
C PHE A 139 11.35 4.59 0.43
N TYR A 140 10.19 5.22 0.30
CA TYR A 140 9.96 6.29 -0.67
C TYR A 140 9.90 7.64 0.05
N GLY A 141 10.66 8.63 -0.45
CA GLY A 141 10.69 9.98 0.14
C GLY A 141 11.65 10.92 -0.58
N ALA A 142 11.64 12.19 -0.20
CA ALA A 142 12.43 13.24 -0.84
C ALA A 142 13.96 13.03 -0.73
N HIS A 143 14.42 12.22 0.22
CA HIS A 143 15.83 11.87 0.41
C HIS A 143 16.32 10.77 -0.54
N VAL A 144 15.44 10.10 -1.26
CA VAL A 144 15.78 9.08 -2.26
C VAL A 144 16.08 9.77 -3.59
N LYS A 145 17.32 10.22 -3.76
CA LYS A 145 17.76 11.09 -4.87
C LYS A 145 17.67 10.46 -6.27
N ASN A 146 17.54 9.14 -6.39
CA ASN A 146 17.64 8.42 -7.68
C ASN A 146 16.48 7.48 -7.96
N PHE A 147 15.32 7.63 -7.29
CA PHE A 147 14.15 6.88 -7.71
C PHE A 147 13.56 7.51 -8.97
N PRO A 148 13.31 6.72 -10.02
CA PRO A 148 12.60 7.22 -11.19
C PRO A 148 11.28 7.82 -10.71
N ARG A 149 11.04 9.08 -11.06
CA ARG A 149 9.73 9.68 -10.83
C ARG A 149 8.71 8.83 -11.56
N ARG A 150 7.57 8.62 -10.92
CA ARG A 150 6.43 7.95 -11.53
C ARG A 150 6.21 8.54 -12.93
N ASP A 151 6.59 7.82 -13.97
CA ASP A 151 6.27 8.23 -15.32
C ASP A 151 4.84 7.78 -15.58
N SER A 152 3.90 8.71 -15.42
CA SER A 152 2.49 8.50 -15.70
C SER A 152 2.22 8.09 -17.16
N ARG A 153 3.22 8.22 -18.05
CA ARG A 153 3.11 7.91 -19.47
C ARG A 153 3.25 6.43 -19.79
N THR A 154 3.76 5.61 -18.87
CA THR A 154 3.89 4.14 -19.05
C THR A 154 2.74 3.35 -18.41
N ALA A 155 1.91 4.00 -17.61
CA ALA A 155 0.75 3.36 -17.00
C ALA A 155 -0.38 3.24 -18.04
N VAL A 156 -0.81 2.03 -18.31
CA VAL A 156 -1.94 1.78 -19.22
C VAL A 156 -3.20 2.43 -18.63
N PRO A 157 -3.93 3.25 -19.41
CA PRO A 157 -5.22 3.76 -18.99
C PRO A 157 -6.13 2.61 -18.56
N ILE A 158 -6.85 2.80 -17.46
CA ILE A 158 -7.79 1.80 -16.97
C ILE A 158 -9.08 1.95 -17.75
N GLU A 159 -9.37 1.01 -18.64
CA GLU A 159 -10.69 0.81 -19.20
C GLU A 159 -11.39 -0.30 -18.41
N PHE A 160 -12.40 0.06 -17.65
CA PHE A 160 -13.29 -0.92 -17.04
C PHE A 160 -14.38 -1.31 -18.06
N PRO A 161 -14.48 -2.58 -18.47
CA PRO A 161 -15.54 -3.03 -19.36
C PRO A 161 -16.92 -2.73 -18.76
N GLY A 162 -17.79 -2.07 -19.52
CA GLY A 162 -19.18 -1.81 -19.13
C GLY A 162 -19.44 -0.49 -18.40
N LEU A 163 -18.47 0.44 -18.37
CA LEU A 163 -18.68 1.77 -17.81
C LEU A 163 -18.66 2.84 -18.89
N PRO A 164 -19.62 3.79 -18.88
CA PRO A 164 -19.57 4.93 -19.81
C PRO A 164 -18.28 5.73 -19.52
N ALA A 165 -17.61 6.15 -20.57
CA ALA A 165 -16.53 7.13 -20.50
C ALA A 165 -17.04 8.38 -19.77
N ALA A 166 -16.24 8.90 -18.83
CA ALA A 166 -16.54 10.15 -18.13
C ALA A 166 -16.40 11.35 -19.05
#